data_b60e89d35f62bab840b7e4f2e5153a8f
#
_entry.id   b60e89d35f62bab840b7e4f2e5153a8f
#
_cell.length_a   1.000
_cell.length_b   1.000
_cell.length_c   1.000
_cell.angle_alpha   90.00
_cell.angle_beta   90.00
_cell.angle_gamma   90.00
#
_symmetry.space_group_name_H-M   'P 1'
#
loop_
_entity.id
_entity.type
_entity.pdbx_description
1 polymer ?
#
loop_
_entity_poly.entity_id
_entity_poly.type
_entity_poly.pdbx_seq_one_letter_code
_entity_poly.pdbx_strand_id
1 'polypeptide(L)'
;DFQKGESFLQLSKTERDMIDLVTNNFKKVTLIYNGANTFQFDFLKDYPQIKSVVWCPPAGQTGFSALGEVLAGKTNPSGKTSDTFVKDLSQTPTANNFGSFMYDNVKEFVQHSSFGNNDVSPSFVNYSEGIYVGYKFYETASDEGLIDYDDTVQYPFGYGLSYTSFDQKMGDVKYDAKSGKISFDVTVTNTGDKSGKDVVEVYYNPPYTNGGIEKATANLVDFKKTKELKPGESQTVKVEFDDDDM
;
A
#
# COMPACT_ATOMS: atom_id res chain seq x y z
N ASP A 1 -10.50 20.61 -12.20
CA ASP A 1 -11.18 19.84 -13.27
C ASP A 1 -10.14 19.10 -14.07
N PHE A 2 -10.25 17.78 -14.16
CA PHE A 2 -9.38 16.94 -14.97
C PHE A 2 -9.67 17.12 -16.45
N GLN A 3 -8.62 17.20 -17.25
CA GLN A 3 -8.75 17.26 -18.69
C GLN A 3 -8.74 15.84 -19.29
N LYS A 4 -9.15 15.72 -20.58
CA LYS A 4 -9.12 14.44 -21.27
C LYS A 4 -7.70 13.87 -21.30
N GLY A 5 -7.53 12.69 -20.72
CA GLY A 5 -6.23 12.01 -20.59
C GLY A 5 -5.55 12.16 -19.22
N GLU A 6 -6.08 12.99 -18.33
CA GLU A 6 -5.62 13.06 -16.94
C GLU A 6 -6.30 11.95 -16.08
N SER A 7 -5.56 11.43 -15.11
CA SER A 7 -6.04 10.43 -14.15
C SER A 7 -6.34 11.07 -12.81
N PHE A 8 -7.39 10.61 -12.13
CA PHE A 8 -7.68 10.99 -10.73
C PHE A 8 -6.57 10.58 -9.74
N LEU A 9 -5.68 9.69 -10.18
CA LEU A 9 -4.58 9.17 -9.36
C LEU A 9 -3.27 9.91 -9.62
N GLN A 10 -3.34 11.05 -10.32
CA GLN A 10 -2.23 11.95 -10.62
C GLN A 10 -2.61 13.39 -10.27
N LEU A 11 -1.60 14.27 -10.12
CA LEU A 11 -1.87 15.70 -9.94
C LEU A 11 -2.60 16.29 -11.15
N SER A 12 -3.75 16.91 -10.89
CA SER A 12 -4.38 17.80 -11.83
C SER A 12 -3.53 19.06 -12.03
N LYS A 13 -3.80 19.80 -13.11
CA LYS A 13 -3.13 21.09 -13.34
C LYS A 13 -3.30 22.04 -12.15
N THR A 14 -4.49 22.13 -11.59
CA THR A 14 -4.77 23.03 -10.47
C THR A 14 -3.98 22.67 -9.21
N GLU A 15 -3.84 21.38 -8.91
CA GLU A 15 -3.03 20.90 -7.78
C GLU A 15 -1.55 21.17 -8.01
N ARG A 16 -1.06 21.00 -9.22
CA ARG A 16 0.32 21.32 -9.59
C ARG A 16 0.59 22.82 -9.44
N ASP A 17 -0.29 23.69 -9.96
CA ASP A 17 -0.18 25.13 -9.81
C ASP A 17 -0.16 25.56 -8.32
N MET A 18 -0.94 24.88 -7.46
CA MET A 18 -0.93 25.09 -6.00
C MET A 18 0.40 24.67 -5.38
N ILE A 19 0.93 23.50 -5.74
CA ILE A 19 2.22 23.00 -5.24
C ILE A 19 3.34 23.94 -5.67
N ASP A 20 3.34 24.39 -6.92
CA ASP A 20 4.31 25.38 -7.45
C ASP A 20 4.28 26.67 -6.63
N LEU A 21 3.08 27.20 -6.37
CA LEU A 21 2.92 28.41 -5.56
C LEU A 21 3.47 28.21 -4.14
N VAL A 22 3.15 27.09 -3.49
CA VAL A 22 3.57 26.80 -2.11
C VAL A 22 5.08 26.60 -2.04
N THR A 23 5.66 25.79 -2.94
CA THR A 23 7.09 25.45 -2.91
C THR A 23 7.98 26.62 -3.34
N ASN A 24 7.48 27.56 -4.13
CA ASN A 24 8.17 28.82 -4.44
C ASN A 24 8.24 29.76 -3.21
N ASN A 25 7.32 29.65 -2.27
CA ASN A 25 7.24 30.54 -1.11
C ASN A 25 7.75 29.88 0.19
N PHE A 26 7.80 28.55 0.29
CA PHE A 26 8.17 27.84 1.51
C PHE A 26 9.26 26.80 1.24
N LYS A 27 10.27 26.77 2.12
CA LYS A 27 11.42 25.85 2.02
C LYS A 27 11.16 24.47 2.64
N LYS A 28 10.16 24.35 3.50
CA LYS A 28 9.76 23.11 4.16
C LYS A 28 8.26 22.95 4.05
N VAL A 29 7.85 21.96 3.31
CA VAL A 29 6.44 21.65 3.04
C VAL A 29 6.17 20.21 3.46
N THR A 30 5.03 19.99 4.12
CA THR A 30 4.46 18.67 4.33
C THR A 30 3.25 18.54 3.41
N LEU A 31 3.25 17.53 2.57
CA LEU A 31 2.12 17.19 1.72
C LEU A 31 1.20 16.23 2.46
N ILE A 32 -0.09 16.51 2.49
CA ILE A 32 -1.12 15.62 3.02
C ILE A 32 -1.97 15.14 1.85
N TYR A 33 -1.92 13.84 1.59
CA TYR A 33 -2.80 13.19 0.63
C TYR A 33 -4.00 12.60 1.35
N ASN A 34 -5.16 13.24 1.18
CA ASN A 34 -6.42 12.78 1.77
C ASN A 34 -7.24 12.05 0.69
N GLY A 35 -6.84 10.83 0.40
CA GLY A 35 -7.47 9.95 -0.57
C GLY A 35 -7.49 8.51 -0.10
N ALA A 36 -8.42 7.73 -0.62
CA ALA A 36 -8.56 6.31 -0.29
C ALA A 36 -7.71 5.39 -1.18
N ASN A 37 -7.34 5.86 -2.36
CA ASN A 37 -6.60 5.10 -3.37
C ASN A 37 -5.11 5.40 -3.32
N THR A 38 -4.32 4.56 -3.99
CA THR A 38 -2.95 4.92 -4.36
C THR A 38 -2.92 6.17 -5.21
N PHE A 39 -1.79 6.86 -5.22
CA PHE A 39 -1.59 8.08 -5.98
C PHE A 39 -0.18 8.09 -6.57
N GLN A 40 -0.01 8.65 -7.75
CA GLN A 40 1.30 8.74 -8.37
C GLN A 40 2.08 9.90 -7.78
N PHE A 41 3.07 9.59 -6.95
CA PHE A 41 3.92 10.56 -6.25
C PHE A 41 5.28 10.81 -6.91
N ASP A 42 5.50 10.35 -8.14
CA ASP A 42 6.78 10.52 -8.84
C ASP A 42 7.19 11.99 -9.01
N PHE A 43 6.21 12.91 -9.02
CA PHE A 43 6.43 14.35 -9.05
C PHE A 43 7.23 14.89 -7.84
N LEU A 44 7.29 14.17 -6.73
CA LEU A 44 8.02 14.62 -5.54
C LEU A 44 9.50 14.87 -5.81
N LYS A 45 10.09 14.20 -6.78
CA LYS A 45 11.47 14.42 -7.23
C LYS A 45 11.73 15.85 -7.70
N ASP A 46 10.70 16.51 -8.22
CA ASP A 46 10.76 17.87 -8.79
C ASP A 46 10.58 18.95 -7.71
N TYR A 47 10.16 18.56 -6.49
CA TYR A 47 9.83 19.47 -5.39
C TYR A 47 10.64 19.18 -4.12
N PRO A 48 11.93 19.49 -4.08
CA PRO A 48 12.80 19.21 -2.93
C PRO A 48 12.40 19.97 -1.65
N GLN A 49 11.49 20.92 -1.74
CA GLN A 49 10.89 21.61 -0.59
C GLN A 49 9.90 20.75 0.17
N ILE A 50 9.28 19.76 -0.48
CA ILE A 50 8.39 18.78 0.18
C ILE A 50 9.28 17.80 0.96
N LYS A 51 9.25 17.92 2.30
CA LYS A 51 10.12 17.14 3.20
C LYS A 51 9.42 15.92 3.78
N SER A 52 8.10 15.87 3.71
CA SER A 52 7.30 14.74 4.18
C SER A 52 5.98 14.66 3.44
N VAL A 53 5.50 13.43 3.33
CA VAL A 53 4.16 13.12 2.80
C VAL A 53 3.42 12.31 3.85
N VAL A 54 2.18 12.69 4.10
CA VAL A 54 1.28 11.94 4.98
C VAL A 54 0.10 11.46 4.17
N TRP A 55 -0.02 10.16 4.01
CA TRP A 55 -1.24 9.57 3.49
C TRP A 55 -2.27 9.45 4.61
N CYS A 56 -3.36 10.16 4.45
CA CYS A 56 -4.47 10.22 5.41
C CYS A 56 -5.76 9.78 4.68
N PRO A 57 -6.11 8.49 4.69
CA PRO A 57 -7.39 8.03 4.16
C PRO A 57 -8.57 8.77 4.82
N PRO A 58 -9.78 8.68 4.27
CA PRO A 58 -10.94 9.38 4.81
C PRO A 58 -11.10 9.18 6.32
N ALA A 59 -10.94 10.24 7.08
CA ALA A 59 -10.78 10.21 8.53
C ALA A 59 -12.12 10.26 9.31
N GLY A 60 -13.26 10.26 8.62
CA GLY A 60 -14.57 10.43 9.23
C GLY A 60 -14.72 11.81 9.88
N GLN A 61 -15.61 11.92 10.87
CA GLN A 61 -15.98 13.21 11.46
C GLN A 61 -14.92 13.78 12.43
N THR A 62 -14.13 12.93 13.09
CA THR A 62 -13.21 13.33 14.16
C THR A 62 -11.75 12.97 13.94
N GLY A 63 -11.45 12.17 12.92
CA GLY A 63 -10.09 11.62 12.70
C GLY A 63 -9.04 12.67 12.35
N PHE A 64 -9.41 13.85 11.85
CA PHE A 64 -8.46 14.93 11.59
C PHE A 64 -7.79 15.48 12.86
N SER A 65 -8.38 15.25 14.05
CA SER A 65 -7.69 15.56 15.31
C SER A 65 -6.41 14.74 15.46
N ALA A 66 -6.45 13.44 15.11
CA ALA A 66 -5.28 12.58 15.14
C ALA A 66 -4.21 13.03 14.14
N LEU A 67 -4.61 13.47 12.94
CA LEU A 67 -3.67 14.05 11.97
C LEU A 67 -2.96 15.29 12.55
N GLY A 68 -3.72 16.18 13.22
CA GLY A 68 -3.14 17.34 13.91
C GLY A 68 -2.13 16.96 15.00
N GLU A 69 -2.39 15.89 15.75
CA GLU A 69 -1.46 15.38 16.76
C GLU A 69 -0.19 14.78 16.15
N VAL A 70 -0.32 14.06 15.03
CA VAL A 70 0.83 13.54 14.28
C VAL A 70 1.69 14.70 13.78
N LEU A 71 1.10 15.69 13.11
CA LEU A 71 1.83 16.85 12.59
C LEU A 71 2.49 17.69 13.69
N ALA A 72 1.90 17.73 14.88
CA ALA A 72 2.46 18.39 16.05
C ALA A 72 3.50 17.55 16.81
N GLY A 73 3.78 16.32 16.37
CA GLY A 73 4.71 15.39 17.02
C GLY A 73 4.23 14.85 18.38
N LYS A 74 2.93 15.00 18.69
CA LYS A 74 2.33 14.48 19.93
C LYS A 74 2.04 12.99 19.86
N THR A 75 1.70 12.52 18.67
CA THR A 75 1.44 11.10 18.38
C THR A 75 2.41 10.64 17.31
N ASN A 76 3.12 9.54 17.56
CA ASN A 76 4.01 8.93 16.59
C ASN A 76 3.21 8.06 15.63
N PRO A 77 3.22 8.31 14.31
CA PRO A 77 2.51 7.49 13.34
C PRO A 77 3.10 6.08 13.30
N SER A 78 2.24 5.10 13.08
CA SER A 78 2.61 3.69 12.99
C SER A 78 1.76 2.92 11.97
N GLY A 79 1.13 3.64 11.05
CA GLY A 79 0.42 3.07 9.91
C GLY A 79 1.39 2.53 8.88
N LYS A 80 0.97 1.46 8.20
CA LYS A 80 1.67 0.88 7.05
C LYS A 80 0.76 0.95 5.83
N THR A 81 1.34 1.12 4.66
CA THR A 81 0.57 1.10 3.41
C THR A 81 -0.06 -0.27 3.19
N SER A 82 -1.32 -0.28 2.84
CA SER A 82 -2.07 -1.50 2.49
C SER A 82 -2.11 -1.74 0.97
N ASP A 83 -1.30 -0.99 0.23
CA ASP A 83 -1.20 -1.08 -1.21
C ASP A 83 0.22 -0.68 -1.67
N THR A 84 0.57 -1.03 -2.91
CA THR A 84 1.83 -0.63 -3.53
C THR A 84 1.63 0.65 -4.34
N PHE A 85 2.42 1.67 -4.04
CA PHE A 85 2.43 2.94 -4.78
C PHE A 85 3.51 2.87 -5.87
N VAL A 86 3.10 3.05 -7.10
CA VAL A 86 4.01 2.98 -8.26
C VAL A 86 4.36 4.37 -8.77
N LYS A 87 5.49 4.48 -9.44
CA LYS A 87 5.95 5.72 -10.07
C LYS A 87 5.19 6.06 -11.33
N ASP A 88 4.68 5.05 -12.04
CA ASP A 88 3.90 5.20 -13.27
C ASP A 88 2.70 4.25 -13.25
N LEU A 89 1.50 4.81 -13.14
CA LEU A 89 0.25 4.03 -13.08
C LEU A 89 -0.04 3.27 -14.38
N SER A 90 0.53 3.68 -15.52
CA SER A 90 0.35 2.96 -16.79
C SER A 90 1.03 1.59 -16.79
N GLN A 91 1.98 1.37 -15.86
CA GLN A 91 2.71 0.10 -15.70
C GLN A 91 2.05 -0.87 -14.69
N THR A 92 0.91 -0.48 -14.11
CA THR A 92 0.19 -1.39 -13.21
C THR A 92 -0.47 -2.51 -13.99
N PRO A 93 -0.58 -3.72 -13.41
CA PRO A 93 -1.27 -4.84 -14.06
C PRO A 93 -2.71 -4.51 -14.48
N THR A 94 -3.37 -3.63 -13.71
CA THR A 94 -4.75 -3.21 -13.92
C THR A 94 -4.91 -2.11 -14.97
N ALA A 95 -3.85 -1.43 -15.38
CA ALA A 95 -3.94 -0.26 -16.26
C ALA A 95 -4.64 -0.55 -17.59
N ASN A 96 -4.36 -1.71 -18.19
CA ASN A 96 -4.99 -2.13 -19.45
C ASN A 96 -6.40 -2.69 -19.29
N ASN A 97 -6.79 -3.01 -18.06
CA ASN A 97 -8.10 -3.61 -17.74
C ASN A 97 -9.03 -2.62 -17.04
N PHE A 98 -8.55 -1.42 -16.77
CA PHE A 98 -9.36 -0.35 -16.17
C PHE A 98 -10.07 0.44 -17.24
N GLY A 99 -11.41 0.47 -17.17
CA GLY A 99 -12.23 1.22 -18.12
C GLY A 99 -13.67 0.70 -18.19
N SER A 100 -14.44 1.32 -19.05
CA SER A 100 -15.83 0.91 -19.31
C SER A 100 -15.87 -0.03 -20.52
N PHE A 101 -15.44 -1.26 -20.32
CA PHE A 101 -15.52 -2.28 -21.35
C PHE A 101 -16.96 -2.80 -21.45
N MET A 102 -17.52 -2.82 -22.66
CA MET A 102 -18.87 -3.27 -22.92
C MET A 102 -18.84 -4.36 -23.98
N TYR A 103 -19.76 -5.31 -23.87
CA TYR A 103 -19.98 -6.29 -24.94
C TYR A 103 -20.59 -5.62 -26.17
N ASP A 104 -20.35 -6.14 -27.35
CA ASP A 104 -20.90 -5.61 -28.62
C ASP A 104 -22.43 -5.58 -28.63
N ASN A 105 -23.06 -6.54 -27.92
CA ASN A 105 -24.52 -6.64 -27.79
C ASN A 105 -25.04 -6.01 -26.48
N VAL A 106 -24.31 -5.10 -25.85
CA VAL A 106 -24.69 -4.48 -24.54
C VAL A 106 -26.11 -3.90 -24.53
N LYS A 107 -26.59 -3.45 -25.67
CA LYS A 107 -27.95 -2.88 -25.83
C LYS A 107 -29.07 -3.86 -25.46
N GLU A 108 -28.81 -5.16 -25.53
CA GLU A 108 -29.76 -6.22 -25.14
C GLU A 108 -29.88 -6.38 -23.62
N PHE A 109 -28.94 -5.79 -22.86
CA PHE A 109 -28.82 -5.93 -21.40
C PHE A 109 -28.95 -4.61 -20.65
N VAL A 110 -29.45 -3.56 -21.32
CA VAL A 110 -29.66 -2.25 -20.67
C VAL A 110 -30.64 -2.40 -19.51
N GLN A 111 -30.24 -1.90 -18.34
CA GLN A 111 -31.06 -1.91 -17.14
C GLN A 111 -31.51 -0.50 -16.81
N HIS A 112 -32.81 -0.37 -16.44
CA HIS A 112 -33.31 0.89 -15.92
C HIS A 112 -32.86 1.07 -14.47
N SER A 113 -32.18 2.16 -14.19
CA SER A 113 -31.76 2.48 -12.83
C SER A 113 -32.97 2.76 -11.95
N SER A 114 -33.05 2.10 -10.80
CA SER A 114 -34.05 2.41 -9.75
C SER A 114 -33.79 3.74 -9.06
N PHE A 115 -32.60 4.33 -9.26
CA PHE A 115 -32.19 5.62 -8.75
C PHE A 115 -31.98 6.62 -9.90
N GLY A 116 -33.06 7.19 -10.39
CA GLY A 116 -33.05 8.17 -11.47
C GLY A 116 -33.54 7.63 -12.81
N ASN A 117 -33.71 8.51 -13.79
CA ASN A 117 -34.25 8.21 -15.11
C ASN A 117 -33.18 7.79 -16.14
N ASN A 118 -32.05 7.23 -15.70
CA ASN A 118 -30.96 6.89 -16.58
C ASN A 118 -30.87 5.38 -16.79
N ASP A 119 -30.80 4.98 -18.05
CA ASP A 119 -30.45 3.63 -18.42
C ASP A 119 -28.99 3.36 -18.16
N VAL A 120 -28.69 2.21 -17.54
CA VAL A 120 -27.33 1.77 -17.25
C VAL A 120 -26.97 0.62 -18.19
N SER A 121 -25.95 0.84 -19.01
CA SER A 121 -25.36 -0.22 -19.83
C SER A 121 -24.36 -1.00 -18.97
N PRO A 122 -24.49 -2.33 -18.84
CA PRO A 122 -23.54 -3.12 -18.08
C PRO A 122 -22.16 -3.09 -18.73
N SER A 123 -21.15 -2.89 -17.89
CA SER A 123 -19.74 -3.03 -18.26
C SER A 123 -19.12 -4.23 -17.56
N PHE A 124 -17.97 -4.68 -18.04
CA PHE A 124 -17.23 -5.77 -17.41
C PHE A 124 -15.79 -5.34 -17.15
N VAL A 125 -15.15 -6.03 -16.22
CA VAL A 125 -13.71 -5.96 -15.96
C VAL A 125 -13.14 -7.36 -16.12
N ASN A 126 -12.04 -7.49 -16.82
CA ASN A 126 -11.32 -8.74 -16.95
C ASN A 126 -10.17 -8.77 -15.95
N TYR A 127 -10.27 -9.64 -14.94
CA TYR A 127 -9.20 -9.82 -13.93
C TYR A 127 -8.09 -10.74 -14.49
N SER A 128 -7.34 -10.21 -15.45
CA SER A 128 -6.26 -10.95 -16.12
C SER A 128 -5.03 -11.16 -15.20
N GLU A 129 -4.93 -10.44 -14.10
CA GLU A 129 -3.85 -10.53 -13.12
C GLU A 129 -3.77 -11.90 -12.43
N GLY A 130 -4.89 -12.59 -12.34
CA GLY A 130 -4.97 -13.88 -11.64
C GLY A 130 -4.57 -13.73 -10.16
N ILE A 131 -3.56 -14.50 -9.73
CA ILE A 131 -3.03 -14.45 -8.37
C ILE A 131 -2.08 -13.27 -8.12
N TYR A 132 -1.63 -12.58 -9.17
CA TYR A 132 -0.63 -11.50 -9.10
C TYR A 132 -1.30 -10.14 -8.87
N VAL A 133 -2.06 -10.02 -7.79
CA VAL A 133 -2.75 -8.78 -7.40
C VAL A 133 -1.90 -7.97 -6.42
N GLY A 134 -1.81 -6.65 -6.64
CA GLY A 134 -1.12 -5.74 -5.75
C GLY A 134 0.38 -6.06 -5.63
N TYR A 135 0.92 -6.06 -4.41
CA TYR A 135 2.33 -6.31 -4.14
C TYR A 135 2.83 -7.65 -4.70
N LYS A 136 1.97 -8.67 -4.77
CA LYS A 136 2.35 -9.99 -5.33
C LYS A 136 2.87 -9.91 -6.75
N PHE A 137 2.31 -8.99 -7.56
CA PHE A 137 2.81 -8.74 -8.91
C PHE A 137 4.23 -8.16 -8.88
N TYR A 138 4.43 -7.07 -8.14
CA TYR A 138 5.70 -6.35 -8.18
C TYR A 138 6.85 -7.16 -7.60
N GLU A 139 6.61 -7.86 -6.49
CA GLU A 139 7.61 -8.74 -5.87
C GLU A 139 7.98 -9.89 -6.81
N THR A 140 6.98 -10.56 -7.38
CA THR A 140 7.23 -11.70 -8.28
C THR A 140 7.89 -11.25 -9.59
N ALA A 141 7.40 -10.18 -10.20
CA ALA A 141 7.95 -9.67 -11.46
C ALA A 141 9.40 -9.16 -11.30
N SER A 142 9.73 -8.62 -10.14
CA SER A 142 11.11 -8.24 -9.82
C SER A 142 12.01 -9.45 -9.62
N ASP A 143 11.57 -10.46 -8.88
CA ASP A 143 12.33 -11.71 -8.67
C ASP A 143 12.60 -12.46 -9.99
N GLU A 144 11.62 -12.41 -10.91
CA GLU A 144 11.75 -12.99 -12.25
C GLU A 144 12.55 -12.10 -13.23
N GLY A 145 12.98 -10.91 -12.79
CA GLY A 145 13.76 -9.98 -13.62
C GLY A 145 12.95 -9.32 -14.74
N LEU A 146 11.63 -9.28 -14.62
CA LEU A 146 10.72 -8.66 -15.60
C LEU A 146 10.60 -7.16 -15.42
N ILE A 147 10.81 -6.66 -14.21
CA ILE A 147 10.82 -5.25 -13.86
C ILE A 147 12.02 -4.93 -12.97
N ASP A 148 12.48 -3.69 -13.02
CA ASP A 148 13.32 -3.11 -11.98
C ASP A 148 12.41 -2.59 -10.85
N TYR A 149 12.57 -3.16 -9.65
CA TYR A 149 11.71 -2.84 -8.51
C TYR A 149 11.84 -1.37 -8.10
N ASP A 150 13.07 -0.89 -7.97
CA ASP A 150 13.37 0.47 -7.54
C ASP A 150 12.93 1.51 -8.57
N ASP A 151 12.93 1.16 -9.86
CA ASP A 151 12.43 2.05 -10.91
C ASP A 151 10.90 2.04 -11.02
N THR A 152 10.23 0.97 -10.59
CA THR A 152 8.78 0.79 -10.70
C THR A 152 8.03 1.21 -9.45
N VAL A 153 8.47 0.75 -8.27
CA VAL A 153 7.80 0.95 -6.99
C VAL A 153 8.34 2.18 -6.29
N GLN A 154 7.47 3.05 -5.84
CA GLN A 154 7.84 4.23 -5.05
C GLN A 154 7.69 3.97 -3.56
N TYR A 155 6.57 3.38 -3.14
CA TYR A 155 6.33 2.94 -1.77
C TYR A 155 5.73 1.54 -1.80
N PRO A 156 6.43 0.54 -1.25
CA PRO A 156 5.94 -0.83 -1.23
C PRO A 156 4.71 -1.00 -0.33
N PHE A 157 4.02 -2.11 -0.47
CA PHE A 157 3.08 -2.60 0.54
C PHE A 157 3.81 -2.75 1.87
N GLY A 158 3.15 -2.43 2.99
CA GLY A 158 3.77 -2.49 4.32
C GLY A 158 4.71 -1.32 4.64
N TYR A 159 4.89 -0.36 3.73
CA TYR A 159 5.72 0.82 3.98
C TYR A 159 5.09 1.78 4.98
N GLY A 160 5.89 2.36 5.83
CA GLY A 160 5.48 3.45 6.71
C GLY A 160 6.60 3.89 7.63
N LEU A 161 6.82 5.21 7.69
CA LEU A 161 7.83 5.82 8.54
C LEU A 161 7.28 6.08 9.95
N SER A 162 8.19 6.17 10.91
CA SER A 162 7.94 6.51 12.30
C SER A 162 8.88 7.65 12.72
N TYR A 163 8.58 8.33 13.83
CA TYR A 163 9.51 9.28 14.46
C TYR A 163 10.59 8.59 15.28
N THR A 164 10.61 7.26 15.30
CA THR A 164 11.64 6.43 15.91
C THR A 164 12.01 5.29 14.97
N SER A 165 12.99 4.48 15.34
CA SER A 165 13.43 3.31 14.59
C SER A 165 13.24 2.04 15.40
N PHE A 166 13.06 0.92 14.70
CA PHE A 166 12.87 -0.39 15.30
C PHE A 166 13.82 -1.40 14.67
N ASP A 167 14.22 -2.37 15.47
CA ASP A 167 14.89 -3.58 15.04
C ASP A 167 13.96 -4.77 15.26
N GLN A 168 13.87 -5.67 14.28
CA GLN A 168 13.07 -6.88 14.35
C GLN A 168 13.97 -8.11 14.20
N LYS A 169 13.89 -9.00 15.17
CA LYS A 169 14.66 -10.25 15.15
C LYS A 169 13.72 -11.44 15.24
N MET A 170 13.69 -12.21 14.16
CA MET A 170 12.95 -13.47 14.07
C MET A 170 13.68 -14.56 14.81
N GLY A 171 12.93 -15.36 15.59
CA GLY A 171 13.39 -16.58 16.23
C GLY A 171 13.23 -17.82 15.35
N ASP A 172 13.50 -18.97 15.93
CA ASP A 172 13.40 -20.26 15.22
C ASP A 172 11.94 -20.60 14.89
N VAL A 173 11.72 -21.02 13.65
CA VAL A 173 10.41 -21.50 13.19
C VAL A 173 10.18 -22.92 13.69
N LYS A 174 9.00 -23.15 14.28
CA LYS A 174 8.52 -24.45 14.74
C LYS A 174 7.32 -24.87 13.92
N TYR A 175 7.34 -26.11 13.46
CA TYR A 175 6.22 -26.74 12.76
C TYR A 175 5.74 -27.97 13.52
N ASP A 176 4.47 -28.02 13.84
CA ASP A 176 3.83 -29.20 14.41
C ASP A 176 3.04 -29.93 13.32
N ALA A 177 3.62 -30.99 12.79
CA ALA A 177 3.04 -31.78 11.70
C ALA A 177 1.72 -32.52 12.10
N LYS A 178 1.34 -32.55 13.38
CA LYS A 178 0.07 -33.16 13.81
C LYS A 178 -1.09 -32.18 13.73
N SER A 179 -0.82 -30.91 14.00
CA SER A 179 -1.83 -29.87 14.01
C SER A 179 -1.73 -28.94 12.80
N GLY A 180 -0.71 -29.07 11.95
CA GLY A 180 -0.45 -28.16 10.83
C GLY A 180 0.04 -26.77 11.27
N LYS A 181 0.34 -26.56 12.58
CA LYS A 181 0.67 -25.23 13.09
C LYS A 181 2.13 -24.85 12.86
N ILE A 182 2.32 -23.64 12.35
CA ILE A 182 3.61 -22.97 12.23
C ILE A 182 3.65 -21.86 13.29
N SER A 183 4.72 -21.79 14.06
CA SER A 183 4.88 -20.74 15.06
C SER A 183 6.33 -20.32 15.26
N PHE A 184 6.52 -19.05 15.59
CA PHE A 184 7.81 -18.46 15.97
C PHE A 184 7.58 -17.17 16.72
N ASP A 185 8.63 -16.68 17.34
CA ASP A 185 8.63 -15.40 18.05
C ASP A 185 9.40 -14.36 17.24
N VAL A 186 8.92 -13.11 17.24
CA VAL A 186 9.65 -11.96 16.70
C VAL A 186 9.87 -10.97 17.83
N THR A 187 11.14 -10.69 18.15
CA THR A 187 11.49 -9.64 19.11
C THR A 187 11.62 -8.32 18.38
N VAL A 188 10.77 -7.36 18.74
CA VAL A 188 10.80 -5.99 18.23
C VAL A 188 11.38 -5.07 19.28
N THR A 189 12.41 -4.32 18.96
CA THR A 189 13.10 -3.39 19.87
C THR A 189 13.03 -1.99 19.30
N ASN A 190 12.59 -1.02 20.10
CA ASN A 190 12.68 0.39 19.74
C ASN A 190 14.13 0.85 19.92
N THR A 191 14.80 1.13 18.80
CA THR A 191 16.21 1.54 18.76
C THR A 191 16.40 3.04 18.65
N GLY A 192 15.32 3.82 18.50
CA GLY A 192 15.37 5.28 18.42
C GLY A 192 15.09 5.98 19.75
N ASP A 193 14.80 7.26 19.69
CA ASP A 193 14.71 8.17 20.85
C ASP A 193 13.27 8.61 21.20
N LYS A 194 12.27 8.13 20.46
CA LYS A 194 10.83 8.41 20.70
C LYS A 194 10.07 7.13 20.99
N SER A 195 9.01 7.22 21.78
CA SER A 195 8.07 6.11 21.92
C SER A 195 7.32 5.88 20.61
N GLY A 196 7.04 4.62 20.30
CA GLY A 196 6.33 4.29 19.06
C GLY A 196 5.88 2.84 19.01
N LYS A 197 5.17 2.50 17.95
CA LYS A 197 4.68 1.15 17.65
C LYS A 197 5.21 0.72 16.29
N ASP A 198 5.45 -0.57 16.13
CA ASP A 198 5.81 -1.15 14.85
C ASP A 198 4.89 -2.32 14.49
N VAL A 199 4.93 -2.73 13.23
CA VAL A 199 4.15 -3.85 12.72
C VAL A 199 5.12 -4.94 12.26
N VAL A 200 4.88 -6.15 12.75
CA VAL A 200 5.49 -7.38 12.21
C VAL A 200 4.58 -7.87 11.11
N GLU A 201 5.07 -7.97 9.91
CA GLU A 201 4.41 -8.56 8.76
C GLU A 201 5.12 -9.86 8.41
N VAL A 202 4.36 -10.94 8.22
CA VAL A 202 4.89 -12.28 8.00
C VAL A 202 4.53 -12.73 6.61
N TYR A 203 5.56 -12.97 5.80
CA TYR A 203 5.43 -13.44 4.43
C TYR A 203 6.03 -14.83 4.30
N TYR A 204 5.46 -15.64 3.42
CA TYR A 204 6.10 -16.87 2.96
C TYR A 204 6.38 -16.79 1.47
N ASN A 205 7.46 -17.47 1.07
CA ASN A 205 7.85 -17.65 -0.32
C ASN A 205 7.70 -19.15 -0.66
N PRO A 206 6.64 -19.54 -1.39
CA PRO A 206 6.44 -20.92 -1.77
C PRO A 206 7.46 -21.37 -2.82
N PRO A 207 7.99 -22.60 -2.76
CA PRO A 207 8.87 -23.11 -3.80
C PRO A 207 8.14 -23.17 -5.14
N TYR A 208 8.74 -22.59 -6.17
CA TYR A 208 8.23 -22.60 -7.54
C TYR A 208 9.14 -23.45 -8.45
N THR A 209 8.52 -24.21 -9.35
CA THR A 209 9.20 -24.93 -10.41
C THR A 209 8.61 -24.50 -11.74
N ASN A 210 9.43 -24.06 -12.67
CA ASN A 210 8.97 -23.60 -13.98
C ASN A 210 8.09 -24.64 -14.68
N GLY A 211 6.91 -24.21 -15.12
CA GLY A 211 5.86 -25.07 -15.67
C GLY A 211 4.98 -25.78 -14.63
N GLY A 212 5.20 -25.53 -13.35
CA GLY A 212 4.33 -25.97 -12.26
C GLY A 212 3.12 -25.03 -12.03
N ILE A 213 2.51 -25.20 -10.87
CA ILE A 213 1.40 -24.31 -10.44
C ILE A 213 1.97 -22.91 -10.16
N GLU A 214 1.32 -21.89 -10.71
CA GLU A 214 1.66 -20.49 -10.52
C GLU A 214 1.61 -20.11 -9.03
N LYS A 215 2.65 -19.40 -8.57
CA LYS A 215 2.81 -18.97 -7.18
C LYS A 215 3.49 -17.60 -7.16
N ALA A 216 2.94 -16.71 -6.35
CA ALA A 216 3.61 -15.45 -6.07
C ALA A 216 4.77 -15.64 -5.08
N THR A 217 5.87 -14.93 -5.25
CA THR A 217 7.07 -15.07 -4.42
C THR A 217 6.88 -14.55 -3.00
N ALA A 218 6.00 -13.57 -2.79
CA ALA A 218 5.69 -13.02 -1.48
C ALA A 218 4.20 -13.13 -1.19
N ASN A 219 3.84 -13.79 -0.09
CA ASN A 219 2.45 -13.96 0.34
C ASN A 219 2.33 -13.66 1.83
N LEU A 220 1.59 -12.60 2.18
CA LEU A 220 1.31 -12.23 3.57
C LEU A 220 0.38 -13.26 4.20
N VAL A 221 0.79 -13.84 5.33
CA VAL A 221 -0.01 -14.84 6.09
C VAL A 221 -0.45 -14.34 7.45
N ASP A 222 0.34 -13.47 8.10
CA ASP A 222 -0.03 -12.89 9.40
C ASP A 222 0.60 -11.50 9.55
N PHE A 223 0.01 -10.67 10.38
CA PHE A 223 0.62 -9.41 10.80
C PHE A 223 0.18 -9.05 12.21
N LYS A 224 1.10 -8.47 12.97
CA LYS A 224 0.83 -8.06 14.35
C LYS A 224 1.50 -6.75 14.68
N LYS A 225 0.77 -5.88 15.39
CA LYS A 225 1.28 -4.60 15.83
C LYS A 225 1.73 -4.69 17.29
N THR A 226 2.87 -4.08 17.60
CA THR A 226 3.36 -3.97 18.99
C THR A 226 2.48 -3.04 19.81
N LYS A 227 2.55 -3.17 21.15
CA LYS A 227 2.22 -2.06 22.05
C LYS A 227 3.15 -0.87 21.78
N GLU A 228 2.87 0.27 22.39
CA GLU A 228 3.83 1.37 22.39
C GLU A 228 5.09 0.99 23.17
N LEU A 229 6.25 1.09 22.49
CA LEU A 229 7.56 0.79 23.05
C LEU A 229 8.31 2.10 23.30
N LYS A 230 8.82 2.26 24.52
CA LYS A 230 9.73 3.36 24.86
C LYS A 230 11.11 3.13 24.24
N PRO A 231 11.96 4.18 24.11
CA PRO A 231 13.36 4.00 23.72
C PRO A 231 14.06 2.86 24.47
N GLY A 232 14.65 1.93 23.75
CA GLY A 232 15.31 0.75 24.30
C GLY A 232 14.38 -0.38 24.77
N GLU A 233 13.06 -0.18 24.77
CA GLU A 233 12.10 -1.22 25.16
C GLU A 233 11.91 -2.24 24.02
N SER A 234 11.76 -3.51 24.41
CA SER A 234 11.49 -4.61 23.50
C SER A 234 10.17 -5.30 23.82
N GLN A 235 9.56 -5.90 22.82
CA GLN A 235 8.41 -6.80 22.95
C GLN A 235 8.62 -8.02 22.07
N THR A 236 8.35 -9.18 22.63
CA THR A 236 8.23 -10.41 21.84
C THR A 236 6.80 -10.55 21.34
N VAL A 237 6.66 -10.65 20.02
CA VAL A 237 5.39 -10.88 19.32
C VAL A 237 5.38 -12.36 18.91
N LYS A 238 4.42 -13.12 19.41
CA LYS A 238 4.21 -14.50 18.99
C LYS A 238 3.43 -14.52 17.67
N VAL A 239 4.00 -15.16 16.65
CA VAL A 239 3.36 -15.48 15.37
C VAL A 239 2.91 -16.93 15.40
N GLU A 240 1.69 -17.19 14.95
CA GLU A 240 1.13 -18.55 14.83
C GLU A 240 0.04 -18.55 13.75
N PHE A 241 0.16 -19.45 12.77
CA PHE A 241 -0.81 -19.66 11.71
C PHE A 241 -0.81 -21.13 11.29
N ASP A 242 -1.80 -21.54 10.53
CA ASP A 242 -1.93 -22.90 10.03
C ASP A 242 -1.25 -23.05 8.65
N ASP A 243 -0.75 -24.23 8.32
CA ASP A 243 -0.12 -24.50 7.01
C ASP A 243 -1.14 -24.42 5.86
N ASP A 244 -2.44 -24.56 6.15
CA ASP A 244 -3.53 -24.31 5.21
C ASP A 244 -3.66 -22.81 4.82
N ASP A 245 -3.07 -21.89 5.59
CA ASP A 245 -3.05 -20.44 5.27
C ASP A 245 -1.96 -20.10 4.22
N MET A 246 -1.15 -21.05 3.83
CA MET A 246 -0.04 -20.92 2.86
C MET A 246 -0.45 -21.45 1.46
#